data_643b26dc9a7dcc8c60b1a761328a82c7
#
_entry.id   643b26dc9a7dcc8c60b1a761328a82c7
#
_cell.length_a   1.000
_cell.length_b   1.000
_cell.length_c   1.000
_cell.angle_alpha   90.00
_cell.angle_beta   90.00
_cell.angle_gamma   90.00
#
_symmetry.space_group_name_H-M   'P 1'
#
loop_
_entity.id
_entity.type
_entity.pdbx_description
1 polymer ?
#
loop_
_entity_poly.entity_id
_entity_poly.type
_entity_poly.pdbx_seq_one_letter_code
_entity_poly.pdbx_strand_id
1 'polypeptide(L)'
;MDAKFGFFRRSIWSQKRYKCRNNNECKLFKEQRNSCRFCRLNKCLAVGMNPRAIQSERVLPPSQTENNEIRIVSSCISTKRAIISCVQSSRSIETQTEINFKIDLSANRIATATDAANDWNRCFVLFIDFLKALPEIDKFPIEDQIIITKARFPAFHWALCALWTLKTGIDKGICYCNGSYFPREPSLQCILVESKCVEKMFTVLVEPLSKLQLNEIEISLFYIIVIISSTIPDLSEKSKQKFSLLKQHYFSLLYNNIFCKIISNESSTTTTNEASIQASVRAGHILILCSAITEMTHISSDNIQANNALQLLSMETWKIYQRIV
;
A
#
# COMPACT_ATOMS: atom_id res chain seq x y z
N MET A 1 -46.79 -13.90 7.44
CA MET A 1 -45.77 -13.81 6.33
C MET A 1 -44.58 -14.76 6.52
N ASP A 2 -44.48 -15.51 7.62
CA ASP A 2 -43.18 -16.07 8.06
C ASP A 2 -42.79 -17.46 7.51
N ALA A 3 -43.72 -18.27 7.01
CA ALA A 3 -43.40 -19.61 6.55
C ALA A 3 -42.66 -19.74 5.20
N LYS A 4 -42.69 -18.68 4.37
CA LYS A 4 -41.96 -18.64 3.09
C LYS A 4 -40.50 -18.28 3.32
N PHE A 5 -40.23 -17.33 4.20
CA PHE A 5 -38.89 -16.91 4.59
C PHE A 5 -38.09 -18.04 5.25
N GLY A 6 -38.70 -18.79 6.15
CA GLY A 6 -38.04 -19.90 6.86
C GLY A 6 -37.54 -21.04 5.95
N PHE A 7 -38.28 -21.38 4.89
CA PHE A 7 -37.82 -22.38 3.91
C PHE A 7 -36.65 -21.87 3.07
N PHE A 8 -36.79 -20.70 2.51
CA PHE A 8 -35.76 -20.09 1.67
C PHE A 8 -34.43 -19.88 2.44
N ARG A 9 -34.51 -19.31 3.64
CA ARG A 9 -33.37 -19.13 4.55
C ARG A 9 -32.67 -20.48 4.87
N ARG A 10 -33.42 -21.53 5.25
CA ARG A 10 -32.81 -22.84 5.51
C ARG A 10 -32.23 -23.49 4.26
N SER A 11 -32.83 -23.29 3.08
CA SER A 11 -32.34 -23.87 1.84
C SER A 11 -31.02 -23.22 1.38
N ILE A 12 -30.90 -21.90 1.53
CA ILE A 12 -29.67 -21.17 1.23
C ILE A 12 -28.58 -21.51 2.25
N TRP A 13 -28.89 -21.50 3.55
CA TRP A 13 -27.93 -21.80 4.62
C TRP A 13 -27.35 -23.19 4.57
N SER A 14 -28.23 -24.21 4.31
CA SER A 14 -27.79 -25.60 4.32
C SER A 14 -27.15 -26.05 3.01
N GLN A 15 -27.02 -25.16 2.02
CA GLN A 15 -26.45 -25.41 0.68
C GLN A 15 -26.95 -26.71 0.01
N LYS A 16 -28.14 -27.20 0.43
CA LYS A 16 -28.69 -28.43 -0.08
C LYS A 16 -29.09 -28.33 -1.54
N ARG A 17 -28.56 -29.23 -2.36
CA ARG A 17 -28.95 -29.36 -3.75
C ARG A 17 -30.23 -30.18 -3.85
N TYR A 18 -31.31 -29.59 -4.35
CA TYR A 18 -32.57 -30.29 -4.61
C TYR A 18 -32.62 -30.70 -6.09
N LYS A 19 -33.23 -31.86 -6.38
CA LYS A 19 -33.55 -32.28 -7.76
C LYS A 19 -35.07 -32.40 -7.91
N CYS A 20 -35.60 -31.90 -9.05
CA CYS A 20 -36.99 -32.12 -9.42
C CYS A 20 -37.12 -33.50 -10.07
N ARG A 21 -38.23 -34.22 -9.78
CA ARG A 21 -38.55 -35.49 -10.43
C ARG A 21 -39.49 -35.35 -11.63
N ASN A 22 -40.06 -34.15 -11.85
CA ASN A 22 -41.05 -33.83 -12.90
C ASN A 22 -40.58 -32.63 -13.74
N ASN A 23 -39.55 -32.77 -14.53
CA ASN A 23 -39.04 -31.83 -15.50
C ASN A 23 -39.08 -30.33 -15.14
N ASN A 24 -38.95 -30.02 -13.82
CA ASN A 24 -38.92 -28.65 -13.27
C ASN A 24 -40.24 -27.86 -13.37
N GLU A 25 -41.37 -28.50 -13.72
CA GLU A 25 -42.67 -27.86 -13.95
C GLU A 25 -43.74 -28.22 -12.89
N CYS A 26 -43.33 -28.51 -11.66
CA CYS A 26 -44.29 -28.84 -10.64
C CYS A 26 -45.20 -27.67 -10.26
N LYS A 27 -46.51 -27.84 -10.40
CA LYS A 27 -47.52 -26.88 -9.92
C LYS A 27 -47.49 -26.85 -8.39
N LEU A 28 -47.22 -25.67 -7.80
CA LEU A 28 -47.11 -25.49 -6.36
C LEU A 28 -48.38 -24.79 -5.83
N PHE A 29 -49.23 -25.55 -5.14
CA PHE A 29 -50.39 -25.02 -4.44
C PHE A 29 -50.05 -24.71 -2.98
N LYS A 30 -50.85 -23.86 -2.32
CA LYS A 30 -50.63 -23.48 -0.91
C LYS A 30 -50.62 -24.67 0.04
N GLU A 31 -51.50 -25.61 -0.21
CA GLU A 31 -51.73 -26.82 0.59
C GLU A 31 -50.62 -27.85 0.36
N GLN A 32 -50.06 -27.92 -0.85
CA GLN A 32 -49.03 -28.89 -1.26
C GLN A 32 -47.66 -28.26 -1.52
N ARG A 33 -47.35 -27.21 -0.80
CA ARG A 33 -46.07 -26.42 -0.98
C ARG A 33 -44.81 -27.26 -0.70
N ASN A 34 -44.90 -28.43 -0.12
CA ASN A 34 -43.78 -29.32 0.17
C ASN A 34 -43.59 -30.42 -0.88
N SER A 35 -44.42 -30.51 -1.91
CA SER A 35 -44.38 -31.58 -2.92
C SER A 35 -43.08 -31.59 -3.73
N CYS A 36 -42.53 -30.41 -4.06
CA CYS A 36 -41.24 -30.31 -4.72
C CYS A 36 -40.40 -29.13 -4.16
N ARG A 37 -39.34 -29.49 -3.42
CA ARG A 37 -38.44 -28.49 -2.82
C ARG A 37 -37.64 -27.70 -3.89
N PHE A 38 -37.28 -28.35 -5.00
CA PHE A 38 -36.59 -27.72 -6.13
C PHE A 38 -37.43 -26.60 -6.75
N CYS A 39 -38.66 -26.95 -7.21
CA CYS A 39 -39.54 -25.98 -7.84
C CYS A 39 -39.94 -24.85 -6.89
N ARG A 40 -40.08 -25.17 -5.59
CA ARG A 40 -40.35 -24.18 -4.55
C ARG A 40 -39.17 -23.17 -4.37
N LEU A 41 -37.92 -23.65 -4.38
CA LEU A 41 -36.75 -22.79 -4.29
C LEU A 41 -36.64 -21.92 -5.52
N ASN A 42 -36.81 -22.48 -6.73
CA ASN A 42 -36.82 -21.70 -7.98
C ASN A 42 -37.91 -20.62 -8.00
N LYS A 43 -39.10 -20.92 -7.50
CA LYS A 43 -40.17 -19.92 -7.37
C LYS A 43 -39.81 -18.79 -6.40
N CYS A 44 -39.08 -19.08 -5.32
CA CYS A 44 -38.57 -18.04 -4.41
C CYS A 44 -37.59 -17.11 -5.12
N LEU A 45 -36.67 -17.66 -5.89
CA LEU A 45 -35.71 -16.86 -6.68
C LEU A 45 -36.40 -16.05 -7.78
N ALA A 46 -37.37 -16.65 -8.51
CA ALA A 46 -38.13 -15.98 -9.57
C ALA A 46 -38.99 -14.80 -9.07
N VAL A 47 -39.47 -14.83 -7.82
CA VAL A 47 -40.17 -13.68 -7.21
C VAL A 47 -39.24 -12.67 -6.53
N GLY A 48 -37.93 -12.73 -6.82
CA GLY A 48 -36.95 -11.74 -6.38
C GLY A 48 -36.42 -11.94 -4.94
N MET A 49 -36.57 -13.11 -4.33
CA MET A 49 -35.93 -13.37 -3.03
C MET A 49 -34.42 -13.46 -3.19
N ASN A 50 -33.71 -12.51 -2.58
CA ASN A 50 -32.24 -12.37 -2.72
C ASN A 50 -31.51 -13.23 -1.68
N PRO A 51 -30.68 -14.21 -2.09
CA PRO A 51 -29.87 -15.02 -1.20
C PRO A 51 -28.90 -14.19 -0.35
N ARG A 52 -28.41 -13.07 -0.88
CA ARG A 52 -27.47 -12.17 -0.21
C ARG A 52 -28.11 -11.31 0.88
N ALA A 53 -29.45 -11.15 0.87
CA ALA A 53 -30.17 -10.40 1.90
C ALA A 53 -30.43 -11.21 3.18
N ILE A 54 -30.07 -12.50 3.20
CA ILE A 54 -30.16 -13.33 4.40
C ILE A 54 -28.94 -13.02 5.27
N GLN A 55 -29.10 -12.06 6.18
CA GLN A 55 -28.10 -11.78 7.21
C GLN A 55 -27.96 -13.00 8.13
N SER A 56 -26.70 -13.43 8.33
CA SER A 56 -26.37 -14.48 9.28
C SER A 56 -26.40 -13.93 10.71
N GLU A 57 -27.58 -13.89 11.33
CA GLU A 57 -27.63 -13.81 12.78
C GLU A 57 -27.31 -15.19 13.38
N ARG A 58 -26.15 -15.29 14.00
CA ARG A 58 -25.55 -16.44 14.68
C ARG A 58 -24.82 -17.43 13.78
N VAL A 59 -23.54 -17.19 13.68
CA VAL A 59 -22.55 -18.19 13.31
C VAL A 59 -22.48 -19.26 14.41
N LEU A 60 -23.04 -20.43 14.18
CA LEU A 60 -22.56 -21.65 14.83
C LEU A 60 -21.30 -22.10 14.09
N PRO A 61 -20.22 -22.48 14.78
CA PRO A 61 -18.96 -22.79 14.14
C PRO A 61 -19.10 -24.01 13.23
N PRO A 62 -18.81 -23.90 11.95
CA PRO A 62 -18.54 -25.05 11.10
C PRO A 62 -17.16 -25.59 11.47
N SER A 63 -16.94 -26.89 11.20
CA SER A 63 -15.61 -27.49 11.34
C SER A 63 -14.53 -26.57 10.73
N GLN A 64 -13.54 -26.20 11.53
CA GLN A 64 -12.65 -25.07 11.31
C GLN A 64 -11.75 -25.17 10.08
N THR A 65 -11.66 -26.29 9.39
CA THR A 65 -10.72 -26.53 8.30
C THR A 65 -11.21 -26.06 6.92
N GLU A 66 -12.43 -26.39 6.50
CA GLU A 66 -12.91 -26.03 5.14
C GLU A 66 -13.23 -24.55 4.94
N ASN A 67 -13.64 -23.83 6.00
CA ASN A 67 -13.95 -22.40 5.89
C ASN A 67 -12.74 -21.49 5.91
N ASN A 68 -11.64 -21.92 6.50
CA ASN A 68 -10.39 -21.15 6.48
C ASN A 68 -9.79 -21.11 5.07
N GLU A 69 -9.80 -22.20 4.33
CA GLU A 69 -9.28 -22.24 2.96
C GLU A 69 -10.08 -21.33 2.01
N ILE A 70 -11.41 -21.36 2.09
CA ILE A 70 -12.27 -20.49 1.26
C ILE A 70 -12.09 -19.00 1.61
N ARG A 71 -11.93 -18.67 2.89
CA ARG A 71 -11.66 -17.28 3.32
C ARG A 71 -10.27 -16.82 2.90
N ILE A 72 -9.27 -17.68 3.00
CA ILE A 72 -7.90 -17.40 2.56
C ILE A 72 -7.87 -17.16 1.05
N VAL A 73 -8.45 -18.04 0.24
CA VAL A 73 -8.51 -17.90 -1.22
C VAL A 73 -9.27 -16.63 -1.63
N SER A 74 -10.39 -16.33 -1.01
CA SER A 74 -11.17 -15.11 -1.27
C SER A 74 -10.40 -13.84 -0.89
N SER A 75 -9.70 -13.87 0.25
CA SER A 75 -8.81 -12.78 0.69
C SER A 75 -7.65 -12.59 -0.27
N CYS A 76 -7.01 -13.67 -0.72
CA CYS A 76 -5.91 -13.62 -1.69
C CYS A 76 -6.35 -13.06 -3.04
N ILE A 77 -7.56 -13.38 -3.53
CA ILE A 77 -8.08 -12.85 -4.80
C ILE A 77 -8.37 -11.34 -4.71
N SER A 78 -9.00 -10.89 -3.62
CA SER A 78 -9.27 -9.47 -3.42
C SER A 78 -7.98 -8.66 -3.25
N THR A 79 -7.02 -9.20 -2.53
CA THR A 79 -5.68 -8.61 -2.36
C THR A 79 -4.95 -8.49 -3.70
N LYS A 80 -4.97 -9.52 -4.55
CA LYS A 80 -4.34 -9.47 -5.89
C LYS A 80 -4.90 -8.33 -6.76
N ARG A 81 -6.21 -8.08 -6.74
CA ARG A 81 -6.82 -6.98 -7.51
C ARG A 81 -6.37 -5.60 -7.03
N ALA A 82 -6.35 -5.38 -5.71
CA ALA A 82 -5.87 -4.13 -5.13
C ALA A 82 -4.38 -3.90 -5.41
N ILE A 83 -3.57 -4.96 -5.33
CA ILE A 83 -2.13 -4.95 -5.60
C ILE A 83 -1.83 -4.58 -7.06
N ILE A 84 -2.59 -5.07 -8.03
CA ILE A 84 -2.39 -4.70 -9.45
C ILE A 84 -2.45 -3.18 -9.63
N SER A 85 -3.39 -2.50 -8.98
CA SER A 85 -3.47 -1.04 -9.00
C SER A 85 -2.23 -0.39 -8.37
N CYS A 86 -1.76 -0.90 -7.23
CA CYS A 86 -0.56 -0.38 -6.56
C CYS A 86 0.71 -0.54 -7.41
N VAL A 87 0.89 -1.71 -8.04
CA VAL A 87 2.05 -1.98 -8.93
C VAL A 87 2.01 -1.10 -10.17
N GLN A 88 0.83 -0.86 -10.76
CA GLN A 88 0.69 0.06 -11.87
C GLN A 88 1.09 1.49 -11.48
N SER A 89 0.69 1.96 -10.29
CA SER A 89 1.09 3.25 -9.76
C SER A 89 2.60 3.37 -9.55
N SER A 90 3.25 2.31 -9.05
CA SER A 90 4.71 2.31 -8.84
C SER A 90 5.50 2.22 -10.15
N ARG A 91 5.00 1.48 -11.14
CA ARG A 91 5.62 1.42 -12.48
C ARG A 91 5.58 2.76 -13.20
N SER A 92 4.61 3.62 -12.90
CA SER A 92 4.58 4.98 -13.45
C SER A 92 5.81 5.82 -13.03
N ILE A 93 6.43 5.52 -11.89
CA ILE A 93 7.69 6.17 -11.45
C ILE A 93 8.84 5.85 -12.43
N GLU A 94 8.88 4.64 -12.98
CA GLU A 94 9.96 4.19 -13.87
C GLU A 94 9.71 4.54 -15.35
N THR A 95 8.45 4.72 -15.77
CA THR A 95 8.06 4.79 -17.18
C THR A 95 7.56 6.17 -17.66
N GLN A 96 7.32 7.13 -16.78
CA GLN A 96 6.77 8.41 -17.20
C GLN A 96 7.80 9.30 -17.90
N THR A 97 7.60 9.49 -19.20
CA THR A 97 8.49 10.18 -20.13
C THR A 97 7.88 11.43 -20.76
N GLU A 98 6.80 12.01 -20.24
CA GLU A 98 6.19 13.21 -20.85
C GLU A 98 6.96 14.51 -20.58
N ILE A 99 7.86 14.53 -19.61
CA ILE A 99 8.86 15.59 -19.46
C ILE A 99 10.22 14.96 -19.77
N ASN A 100 10.95 15.50 -20.72
CA ASN A 100 12.21 15.06 -21.33
C ASN A 100 13.38 14.69 -20.37
N PHE A 101 13.12 14.05 -19.22
CA PHE A 101 14.13 13.67 -18.24
C PHE A 101 14.04 12.17 -17.94
N LYS A 102 14.84 11.41 -18.63
CA LYS A 102 15.09 10.00 -18.28
C LYS A 102 15.70 9.92 -16.88
N ILE A 103 15.19 9.02 -16.03
CA ILE A 103 15.83 8.70 -14.75
C ILE A 103 17.16 8.03 -15.05
N ASP A 104 18.24 8.62 -14.56
CA ASP A 104 19.59 8.08 -14.65
C ASP A 104 20.09 7.71 -13.25
N LEU A 105 20.20 6.42 -13.00
CA LEU A 105 20.69 5.88 -11.74
C LEU A 105 22.14 5.41 -11.83
N SER A 106 22.92 5.88 -12.80
CA SER A 106 24.31 5.46 -12.97
C SER A 106 25.21 5.83 -11.79
N ALA A 107 24.85 6.86 -11.02
CA ALA A 107 25.58 7.33 -9.83
C ALA A 107 27.10 7.41 -10.05
N ASN A 108 27.50 7.92 -11.22
CA ASN A 108 28.90 7.93 -11.68
C ASN A 108 29.67 9.21 -11.34
N ARG A 109 29.01 10.24 -10.83
CA ARG A 109 29.60 11.52 -10.46
C ARG A 109 29.08 12.05 -9.12
N ILE A 110 29.91 12.83 -8.44
CA ILE A 110 29.54 13.50 -7.19
C ILE A 110 28.51 14.60 -7.51
N ALA A 111 27.47 14.70 -6.67
CA ALA A 111 26.44 15.70 -6.81
C ALA A 111 26.92 17.09 -6.42
N THR A 112 26.57 18.08 -7.24
CA THR A 112 26.65 19.49 -6.90
C THR A 112 25.37 19.93 -6.14
N ALA A 113 25.39 21.14 -5.57
CA ALA A 113 24.18 21.71 -4.95
C ALA A 113 23.01 21.83 -5.96
N THR A 114 23.33 22.15 -7.22
CA THR A 114 22.35 22.19 -8.32
C THR A 114 21.79 20.80 -8.63
N ASP A 115 22.62 19.76 -8.60
CA ASP A 115 22.18 18.39 -8.80
C ASP A 115 21.20 17.94 -7.71
N ALA A 116 21.50 18.27 -6.45
CA ALA A 116 20.61 17.96 -5.32
C ALA A 116 19.26 18.67 -5.46
N ALA A 117 19.26 19.95 -5.87
CA ALA A 117 18.03 20.69 -6.10
C ALA A 117 17.22 20.16 -7.30
N ASN A 118 17.88 19.76 -8.38
CA ASN A 118 17.24 19.17 -9.54
C ASN A 118 16.66 17.79 -9.23
N ASP A 119 17.36 16.96 -8.46
CA ASP A 119 16.86 15.69 -7.98
C ASP A 119 15.59 15.87 -7.14
N TRP A 120 15.62 16.81 -6.19
CA TRP A 120 14.46 17.15 -5.36
C TRP A 120 13.25 17.56 -6.20
N ASN A 121 13.41 18.47 -7.15
CA ASN A 121 12.36 18.89 -8.06
C ASN A 121 11.81 17.73 -8.89
N ARG A 122 12.69 16.91 -9.43
CA ARG A 122 12.32 15.77 -10.27
C ARG A 122 11.53 14.75 -9.45
N CYS A 123 12.01 14.40 -8.27
CA CYS A 123 11.32 13.49 -7.36
C CYS A 123 9.97 14.03 -6.90
N PHE A 124 9.82 15.35 -6.79
CA PHE A 124 8.53 15.97 -6.49
C PHE A 124 7.52 15.76 -7.62
N VAL A 125 7.92 15.90 -8.87
CA VAL A 125 7.06 15.60 -10.03
C VAL A 125 6.65 14.12 -10.01
N LEU A 126 7.62 13.21 -9.82
CA LEU A 126 7.33 11.78 -9.69
C LEU A 126 6.35 11.47 -8.55
N PHE A 127 6.46 12.18 -7.44
CA PHE A 127 5.54 12.05 -6.32
C PHE A 127 4.11 12.49 -6.66
N ILE A 128 3.96 13.63 -7.34
CA ILE A 128 2.65 14.10 -7.82
C ILE A 128 2.02 13.07 -8.75
N ASP A 129 2.79 12.52 -9.68
CA ASP A 129 2.29 11.52 -10.61
C ASP A 129 1.91 10.22 -9.88
N PHE A 130 2.70 9.82 -8.88
CA PHE A 130 2.36 8.70 -8.01
C PHE A 130 1.06 8.93 -7.24
N LEU A 131 0.86 10.12 -6.66
CA LEU A 131 -0.39 10.47 -5.95
C LEU A 131 -1.60 10.47 -6.89
N LYS A 132 -1.47 10.98 -8.11
CA LYS A 132 -2.54 10.96 -9.13
C LYS A 132 -2.94 9.53 -9.53
N ALA A 133 -2.00 8.59 -9.47
CA ALA A 133 -2.26 7.19 -9.76
C ALA A 133 -2.99 6.47 -8.60
N LEU A 134 -3.15 7.10 -7.43
CA LEU A 134 -3.88 6.59 -6.28
C LEU A 134 -5.31 7.17 -6.25
N PRO A 135 -6.34 6.41 -6.67
CA PRO A 135 -7.71 6.93 -6.81
C PRO A 135 -8.35 7.36 -5.48
N GLU A 136 -7.78 6.93 -4.36
CA GLU A 136 -8.22 7.35 -3.04
C GLU A 136 -7.85 8.80 -2.74
N ILE A 137 -6.73 9.28 -3.27
CA ILE A 137 -6.24 10.66 -3.05
C ILE A 137 -7.16 11.67 -3.74
N ASP A 138 -7.67 11.37 -4.93
CA ASP A 138 -8.63 12.24 -5.64
C ASP A 138 -9.93 12.49 -4.87
N LYS A 139 -10.25 11.65 -3.89
CA LYS A 139 -11.44 11.79 -3.05
C LYS A 139 -11.29 12.79 -1.91
N PHE A 140 -10.10 13.34 -1.71
CA PHE A 140 -9.85 14.41 -0.74
C PHE A 140 -10.15 15.79 -1.35
N PRO A 141 -10.58 16.80 -0.56
CA PRO A 141 -10.60 18.18 -0.99
C PRO A 141 -9.23 18.63 -1.51
N ILE A 142 -9.19 19.54 -2.47
CA ILE A 142 -7.93 19.96 -3.10
C ILE A 142 -6.96 20.59 -2.08
N GLU A 143 -7.49 21.32 -1.10
CA GLU A 143 -6.70 21.89 -0.01
C GLU A 143 -5.99 20.80 0.79
N ASP A 144 -6.72 19.73 1.14
CA ASP A 144 -6.15 18.59 1.87
C ASP A 144 -5.18 17.78 1.01
N GLN A 145 -5.40 17.67 -0.32
CA GLN A 145 -4.43 17.06 -1.23
C GLN A 145 -3.10 17.83 -1.25
N ILE A 146 -3.15 19.16 -1.25
CA ILE A 146 -1.96 20.03 -1.19
C ILE A 146 -1.22 19.82 0.14
N ILE A 147 -1.94 19.75 1.25
CA ILE A 147 -1.38 19.49 2.58
C ILE A 147 -0.71 18.11 2.62
N ILE A 148 -1.39 17.06 2.13
CA ILE A 148 -0.83 15.70 2.05
C ILE A 148 0.45 15.72 1.21
N THR A 149 0.42 16.37 0.05
CA THR A 149 1.55 16.45 -0.88
C THR A 149 2.77 17.08 -0.20
N LYS A 150 2.61 18.24 0.42
CA LYS A 150 3.71 18.92 1.12
C LYS A 150 4.24 18.10 2.29
N ALA A 151 3.35 17.60 3.15
CA ALA A 151 3.75 16.89 4.35
C ALA A 151 4.41 15.53 4.08
N ARG A 152 4.16 14.90 2.91
CA ARG A 152 4.61 13.53 2.64
C ARG A 152 5.69 13.39 1.60
N PHE A 153 5.91 14.40 0.80
CA PHE A 153 6.96 14.37 -0.21
C PHE A 153 8.36 14.08 0.38
N PRO A 154 8.82 14.72 1.46
CA PRO A 154 10.16 14.45 1.99
C PRO A 154 10.35 12.98 2.40
N ALA A 155 9.33 12.37 3.01
CA ALA A 155 9.37 10.95 3.37
C ALA A 155 9.40 10.03 2.13
N PHE A 156 8.62 10.34 1.11
CA PHE A 156 8.63 9.62 -0.16
C PHE A 156 9.99 9.75 -0.89
N HIS A 157 10.58 10.94 -0.89
CA HIS A 157 11.91 11.17 -1.45
C HIS A 157 12.98 10.29 -0.78
N TRP A 158 12.98 10.20 0.56
CA TRP A 158 13.90 9.30 1.27
C TRP A 158 13.70 7.83 0.90
N ALA A 159 12.45 7.40 0.74
CA ALA A 159 12.15 6.03 0.30
C ALA A 159 12.68 5.78 -1.12
N LEU A 160 12.52 6.73 -2.06
CA LEU A 160 13.08 6.65 -3.40
C LEU A 160 14.59 6.53 -3.38
N CYS A 161 15.27 7.46 -2.72
CA CYS A 161 16.73 7.48 -2.62
C CYS A 161 17.28 6.19 -2.01
N ALA A 162 16.64 5.67 -0.94
CA ALA A 162 17.07 4.42 -0.30
C ALA A 162 16.94 3.21 -1.25
N LEU A 163 15.81 3.08 -1.94
CA LEU A 163 15.57 1.98 -2.88
C LEU A 163 16.47 2.09 -4.13
N TRP A 164 16.72 3.29 -4.64
CA TRP A 164 17.64 3.50 -5.77
C TRP A 164 19.10 3.22 -5.37
N THR A 165 19.51 3.66 -4.18
CA THR A 165 20.85 3.36 -3.64
C THR A 165 21.03 1.83 -3.49
N LEU A 166 20.02 1.14 -2.98
CA LEU A 166 20.02 -0.31 -2.89
C LEU A 166 20.07 -0.98 -4.28
N LYS A 167 19.24 -0.52 -5.22
CA LYS A 167 19.15 -1.06 -6.60
C LYS A 167 20.48 -0.91 -7.36
N THR A 168 21.18 0.20 -7.19
CA THR A 168 22.46 0.45 -7.83
C THR A 168 23.63 -0.25 -7.16
N GLY A 169 23.47 -0.65 -5.90
CA GLY A 169 24.56 -1.24 -5.10
C GLY A 169 25.68 -0.26 -4.76
N ILE A 170 25.45 1.06 -4.93
CA ILE A 170 26.46 2.07 -4.61
C ILE A 170 26.64 2.17 -3.09
N ASP A 171 27.89 2.13 -2.65
CA ASP A 171 28.31 2.29 -1.26
C ASP A 171 28.92 3.67 -0.94
N LYS A 172 29.24 4.45 -1.98
CA LYS A 172 29.92 5.75 -1.89
C LYS A 172 29.03 6.88 -1.44
N GLY A 173 27.71 6.73 -1.55
CA GLY A 173 26.75 7.78 -1.23
C GLY A 173 25.32 7.48 -1.65
N ILE A 174 24.46 8.47 -1.48
CA ILE A 174 23.03 8.40 -1.79
C ILE A 174 22.82 8.60 -3.29
N CYS A 175 22.21 7.64 -3.98
CA CYS A 175 21.92 7.73 -5.41
C CYS A 175 20.80 8.74 -5.69
N TYR A 176 21.02 9.64 -6.64
CA TYR A 176 20.04 10.57 -7.18
C TYR A 176 19.56 10.16 -8.57
N CYS A 177 18.43 10.71 -9.01
CA CYS A 177 17.80 10.35 -10.29
C CYS A 177 18.48 10.96 -11.54
N ASN A 178 19.55 11.73 -11.38
CA ASN A 178 20.21 12.49 -12.44
C ASN A 178 21.65 12.04 -12.73
N GLY A 179 21.98 10.77 -12.41
CA GLY A 179 23.29 10.17 -12.62
C GLY A 179 24.36 10.61 -11.61
N SER A 180 24.00 11.39 -10.60
CA SER A 180 24.89 11.78 -9.53
C SER A 180 24.59 11.05 -8.22
N TYR A 181 25.50 11.14 -7.26
CA TYR A 181 25.31 10.66 -5.90
C TYR A 181 25.78 11.68 -4.87
N PHE A 182 25.08 11.76 -3.75
CA PHE A 182 25.51 12.58 -2.61
C PHE A 182 26.49 11.78 -1.75
N PRO A 183 27.76 12.23 -1.61
CA PRO A 183 28.82 11.37 -1.07
C PRO A 183 28.71 11.14 0.43
N ARG A 184 29.17 9.96 0.89
CA ARG A 184 29.35 9.66 2.31
C ARG A 184 30.47 10.47 2.93
N GLU A 185 31.54 10.70 2.18
CA GLU A 185 32.71 11.44 2.65
C GLU A 185 32.34 12.93 2.85
N PRO A 186 32.37 13.45 4.11
CA PRO A 186 31.94 14.82 4.41
C PRO A 186 32.69 15.92 3.65
N SER A 187 33.97 15.70 3.37
CA SER A 187 34.83 16.65 2.67
C SER A 187 34.42 16.87 1.19
N LEU A 188 33.64 15.94 0.64
CA LEU A 188 33.14 15.98 -0.75
C LEU A 188 31.69 16.46 -0.85
N GLN A 189 31.04 16.74 0.27
CA GLN A 189 29.63 17.15 0.29
C GLN A 189 29.48 18.61 -0.13
N CYS A 190 28.57 18.85 -1.06
CA CYS A 190 28.34 20.19 -1.62
C CYS A 190 27.52 21.13 -0.72
N ILE A 191 26.92 20.61 0.34
CA ILE A 191 26.17 21.34 1.38
C ILE A 191 26.57 20.79 2.75
N LEU A 192 26.43 21.61 3.79
CA LEU A 192 26.64 21.15 5.16
C LEU A 192 25.58 20.11 5.54
N VAL A 193 26.03 18.95 5.96
CA VAL A 193 25.16 17.87 6.44
C VAL A 193 25.59 17.46 7.84
N GLU A 194 24.81 17.90 8.82
CA GLU A 194 25.02 17.53 10.22
C GLU A 194 24.43 16.14 10.53
N SER A 195 24.70 15.67 11.73
CA SER A 195 24.12 14.43 12.29
C SER A 195 24.45 13.16 11.50
N LYS A 196 25.55 13.17 10.73
CA LYS A 196 25.96 12.01 9.91
C LYS A 196 24.81 11.43 9.07
N CYS A 197 23.99 12.32 8.48
CA CYS A 197 22.74 11.98 7.80
C CYS A 197 22.92 10.86 6.76
N VAL A 198 24.02 10.92 5.96
CA VAL A 198 24.30 9.92 4.92
C VAL A 198 24.59 8.54 5.55
N GLU A 199 25.48 8.49 6.55
CA GLU A 199 25.76 7.26 7.29
C GLU A 199 24.50 6.68 7.92
N LYS A 200 23.70 7.56 8.53
CA LYS A 200 22.44 7.16 9.15
C LYS A 200 21.49 6.55 8.14
N MET A 201 21.34 7.15 6.95
CA MET A 201 20.52 6.57 5.89
C MET A 201 20.96 5.15 5.54
N PHE A 202 22.26 4.90 5.41
CA PHE A 202 22.77 3.55 5.12
C PHE A 202 22.40 2.57 6.23
N THR A 203 22.62 2.93 7.49
CA THR A 203 22.39 2.02 8.64
C THR A 203 20.91 1.79 8.94
N VAL A 204 20.04 2.81 8.81
CA VAL A 204 18.64 2.70 9.22
C VAL A 204 17.67 2.40 8.07
N LEU A 205 18.08 2.59 6.80
CA LEU A 205 17.23 2.35 5.64
C LEU A 205 17.84 1.34 4.66
N VAL A 206 19.03 1.62 4.11
CA VAL A 206 19.60 0.81 3.03
C VAL A 206 19.92 -0.62 3.49
N GLU A 207 20.63 -0.76 4.61
CA GLU A 207 20.96 -2.08 5.16
C GLU A 207 19.72 -2.90 5.58
N PRO A 208 18.73 -2.34 6.31
CA PRO A 208 17.51 -3.07 6.60
C PRO A 208 16.70 -3.44 5.35
N LEU A 209 16.58 -2.55 4.36
CA LEU A 209 15.93 -2.85 3.07
C LEU A 209 16.64 -3.98 2.33
N SER A 210 17.98 -3.98 2.33
CA SER A 210 18.79 -5.05 1.72
C SER A 210 18.50 -6.42 2.37
N LYS A 211 18.38 -6.46 3.71
CA LYS A 211 18.05 -7.69 4.43
C LYS A 211 16.63 -8.17 4.20
N LEU A 212 15.69 -7.25 4.02
CA LEU A 212 14.27 -7.56 3.77
C LEU A 212 14.03 -8.11 2.38
N GLN A 213 14.84 -7.76 1.39
CA GLN A 213 14.68 -8.20 0.00
C GLN A 213 13.23 -8.07 -0.49
N LEU A 214 12.70 -6.84 -0.45
CA LEU A 214 11.33 -6.57 -0.83
C LEU A 214 11.08 -6.95 -2.29
N ASN A 215 9.97 -7.66 -2.54
CA ASN A 215 9.52 -7.89 -3.90
C ASN A 215 8.80 -6.64 -4.47
N GLU A 216 8.50 -6.66 -5.78
CA GLU A 216 7.87 -5.55 -6.51
C GLU A 216 6.56 -5.05 -5.87
N ILE A 217 5.76 -5.98 -5.35
CA ILE A 217 4.49 -5.67 -4.68
C ILE A 217 4.75 -5.01 -3.32
N GLU A 218 5.68 -5.56 -2.55
CA GLU A 218 6.04 -5.01 -1.24
C GLU A 218 6.68 -3.63 -1.39
N ILE A 219 7.49 -3.38 -2.43
CA ILE A 219 8.03 -2.04 -2.75
C ILE A 219 6.88 -1.07 -3.06
N SER A 220 5.91 -1.48 -3.87
CA SER A 220 4.76 -0.65 -4.22
C SER A 220 3.93 -0.28 -3.00
N LEU A 221 3.64 -1.26 -2.14
CA LEU A 221 2.93 -1.04 -0.88
C LEU A 221 3.76 -0.21 0.10
N PHE A 222 5.09 -0.38 0.12
CA PHE A 222 5.98 0.40 0.97
C PHE A 222 5.92 1.89 0.64
N TYR A 223 5.94 2.29 -0.64
CA TYR A 223 5.76 3.69 -1.04
C TYR A 223 4.44 4.27 -0.52
N ILE A 224 3.34 3.53 -0.67
CA ILE A 224 2.03 3.99 -0.19
C ILE A 224 2.03 4.10 1.33
N ILE A 225 2.56 3.10 2.03
CA ILE A 225 2.62 3.07 3.49
C ILE A 225 3.47 4.22 4.03
N VAL A 226 4.60 4.55 3.39
CA VAL A 226 5.41 5.72 3.74
C VAL A 226 4.58 7.00 3.68
N ILE A 227 3.72 7.16 2.67
CA ILE A 227 2.85 8.33 2.53
C ILE A 227 1.81 8.40 3.64
N ILE A 228 1.21 7.26 4.02
CA ILE A 228 0.08 7.24 4.95
C ILE A 228 0.47 6.94 6.39
N SER A 229 1.70 6.54 6.70
CA SER A 229 2.12 6.03 8.02
C SER A 229 1.94 7.02 9.16
N SER A 230 2.34 8.26 8.98
CA SER A 230 2.27 9.28 10.03
C SER A 230 0.97 10.11 9.96
N THR A 231 0.63 10.79 11.03
CA THR A 231 -0.48 11.74 11.08
C THR A 231 -0.12 13.04 10.39
N ILE A 232 -1.11 13.73 9.84
CA ILE A 232 -0.98 15.07 9.27
C ILE A 232 -1.93 15.97 10.05
N PRO A 233 -1.41 16.83 10.94
CA PRO A 233 -2.25 17.62 11.87
C PRO A 233 -3.20 18.58 11.16
N ASP A 234 -2.75 19.18 10.04
CA ASP A 234 -3.44 20.28 9.36
C ASP A 234 -4.59 19.83 8.44
N LEU A 235 -4.82 18.52 8.31
CA LEU A 235 -5.97 18.02 7.56
C LEU A 235 -7.29 18.34 8.22
N SER A 236 -8.33 18.55 7.42
CA SER A 236 -9.70 18.63 7.91
C SER A 236 -10.10 17.35 8.68
N GLU A 237 -10.96 17.45 9.67
CA GLU A 237 -11.37 16.29 10.49
C GLU A 237 -11.97 15.16 9.66
N LYS A 238 -12.74 15.49 8.62
CA LYS A 238 -13.27 14.50 7.67
C LYS A 238 -12.15 13.78 6.92
N SER A 239 -11.10 14.49 6.54
CA SER A 239 -9.95 13.92 5.84
C SER A 239 -9.04 13.14 6.77
N LYS A 240 -8.89 13.52 8.03
CA LYS A 240 -8.20 12.71 9.04
C LYS A 240 -8.86 11.35 9.21
N GLN A 241 -10.19 11.29 9.27
CA GLN A 241 -10.92 10.02 9.35
C GLN A 241 -10.70 9.16 8.10
N LYS A 242 -10.82 9.74 6.89
CA LYS A 242 -10.53 9.03 5.64
C LYS A 242 -9.10 8.51 5.60
N PHE A 243 -8.13 9.34 6.02
CA PHE A 243 -6.72 8.98 6.04
C PHE A 243 -6.43 7.81 7.00
N SER A 244 -7.13 7.77 8.15
CA SER A 244 -7.07 6.64 9.08
C SER A 244 -7.61 5.34 8.46
N LEU A 245 -8.71 5.41 7.70
CA LEU A 245 -9.25 4.25 6.99
C LEU A 245 -8.29 3.76 5.89
N LEU A 246 -7.62 4.67 5.18
CA LEU A 246 -6.59 4.29 4.21
C LEU A 246 -5.42 3.55 4.87
N LYS A 247 -4.96 3.98 6.05
CA LYS A 247 -3.93 3.27 6.81
C LYS A 247 -4.35 1.83 7.10
N GLN A 248 -5.55 1.64 7.65
CA GLN A 248 -6.06 0.29 7.94
C GLN A 248 -6.14 -0.56 6.69
N HIS A 249 -6.62 0.00 5.58
CA HIS A 249 -6.73 -0.69 4.30
C HIS A 249 -5.38 -1.18 3.79
N TYR A 250 -4.39 -0.29 3.64
CA TYR A 250 -3.09 -0.63 3.07
C TYR A 250 -2.23 -1.49 4.00
N PHE A 251 -2.36 -1.33 5.32
CA PHE A 251 -1.70 -2.23 6.27
C PHE A 251 -2.27 -3.64 6.19
N SER A 252 -3.60 -3.77 6.04
CA SER A 252 -4.25 -5.06 5.81
C SER A 252 -3.84 -5.66 4.46
N LEU A 253 -3.69 -4.85 3.40
CA LEU A 253 -3.19 -5.32 2.10
C LEU A 253 -1.76 -5.85 2.18
N LEU A 254 -0.87 -5.14 2.88
CA LEU A 254 0.50 -5.59 3.09
C LEU A 254 0.53 -6.93 3.81
N TYR A 255 -0.15 -7.03 4.95
CA TYR A 255 -0.24 -8.26 5.72
C TYR A 255 -0.79 -9.42 4.88
N ASN A 256 -1.94 -9.21 4.22
CA ASN A 256 -2.59 -10.24 3.42
C ASN A 256 -1.73 -10.70 2.23
N ASN A 257 -1.00 -9.77 1.58
CA ASN A 257 -0.08 -10.13 0.51
C ASN A 257 1.03 -11.06 1.01
N ILE A 258 1.64 -10.71 2.14
CA ILE A 258 2.71 -11.51 2.74
C ILE A 258 2.16 -12.88 3.17
N PHE A 259 1.03 -12.89 3.88
CA PHE A 259 0.38 -14.11 4.36
C PHE A 259 0.01 -15.06 3.22
N CYS A 260 -0.65 -14.55 2.15
CA CYS A 260 -0.99 -15.36 0.99
C CYS A 260 0.24 -15.93 0.28
N LYS A 261 1.35 -15.17 0.24
CA LYS A 261 2.60 -15.64 -0.36
C LYS A 261 3.23 -16.77 0.46
N ILE A 262 3.24 -16.67 1.79
CA ILE A 262 3.75 -17.72 2.67
C ILE A 262 2.93 -19.01 2.46
N ILE A 263 1.60 -18.92 2.54
CA ILE A 263 0.71 -20.08 2.33
C ILE A 263 0.88 -20.71 0.94
N SER A 264 1.14 -19.90 -0.09
CA SER A 264 1.29 -20.41 -1.47
C SER A 264 2.63 -21.06 -1.74
N ASN A 265 3.69 -20.70 -1.02
CA ASN A 265 5.06 -21.16 -1.27
C ASN A 265 5.44 -22.38 -0.40
N GLU A 266 4.75 -22.61 0.71
CA GLU A 266 5.07 -23.69 1.63
C GLU A 266 4.21 -24.93 1.34
N SER A 267 4.87 -26.01 0.95
CA SER A 267 4.29 -27.33 0.81
C SER A 267 3.88 -27.86 2.20
N SER A 268 2.58 -28.00 2.44
CA SER A 268 1.90 -28.93 3.38
C SER A 268 2.30 -28.98 4.88
N THR A 269 3.32 -28.30 5.36
CA THR A 269 3.82 -28.44 6.74
C THR A 269 3.59 -27.24 7.64
N THR A 270 3.47 -26.04 7.11
CA THR A 270 3.30 -24.82 7.91
C THR A 270 1.85 -24.64 8.32
N THR A 271 1.62 -24.53 9.63
CA THR A 271 0.27 -24.27 10.13
C THR A 271 -0.15 -22.82 9.81
N THR A 272 -1.45 -22.59 9.67
CA THR A 272 -2.02 -21.24 9.44
C THR A 272 -1.56 -20.25 10.53
N ASN A 273 -1.37 -20.72 11.77
CA ASN A 273 -0.88 -19.88 12.86
C ASN A 273 0.58 -19.46 12.66
N GLU A 274 1.45 -20.35 12.26
CA GLU A 274 2.86 -20.03 11.96
C GLU A 274 2.98 -19.06 10.80
N ALA A 275 2.23 -19.29 9.72
CA ALA A 275 2.17 -18.36 8.58
C ALA A 275 1.68 -16.96 9.00
N SER A 276 0.70 -16.88 9.91
CA SER A 276 0.21 -15.60 10.45
C SER A 276 1.27 -14.88 11.27
N ILE A 277 2.03 -15.59 12.11
CA ILE A 277 3.12 -15.03 12.90
C ILE A 277 4.23 -14.51 11.97
N GLN A 278 4.67 -15.31 11.01
CA GLN A 278 5.69 -14.91 10.05
C GLN A 278 5.28 -13.68 9.22
N ALA A 279 4.00 -13.65 8.76
CA ALA A 279 3.46 -12.50 8.04
C ALA A 279 3.44 -11.24 8.90
N SER A 280 3.06 -11.35 10.18
CA SER A 280 3.04 -10.24 11.13
C SER A 280 4.44 -9.69 11.40
N VAL A 281 5.42 -10.56 11.60
CA VAL A 281 6.83 -10.18 11.82
C VAL A 281 7.38 -9.46 10.60
N ARG A 282 7.18 -10.00 9.38
CA ARG A 282 7.66 -9.36 8.15
C ARG A 282 6.99 -8.01 7.89
N ALA A 283 5.66 -7.93 8.06
CA ALA A 283 4.93 -6.67 7.95
C ALA A 283 5.44 -5.64 8.99
N GLY A 284 5.67 -6.08 10.23
CA GLY A 284 6.25 -5.26 11.29
C GLY A 284 7.62 -4.68 10.91
N HIS A 285 8.53 -5.48 10.35
CA HIS A 285 9.83 -5.00 9.88
C HIS A 285 9.70 -3.92 8.81
N ILE A 286 8.77 -4.07 7.86
CA ILE A 286 8.51 -3.05 6.82
C ILE A 286 7.95 -1.76 7.46
N LEU A 287 7.04 -1.88 8.43
CA LEU A 287 6.46 -0.72 9.12
C LEU A 287 7.48 0.06 9.97
N ILE A 288 8.45 -0.62 10.58
CA ILE A 288 9.55 0.01 11.34
C ILE A 288 10.36 0.96 10.45
N LEU A 289 10.55 0.65 9.17
CA LEU A 289 11.26 1.54 8.24
C LEU A 289 10.57 2.90 8.09
N CYS A 290 9.25 2.98 8.26
CA CYS A 290 8.53 4.26 8.22
C CYS A 290 8.94 5.19 9.38
N SER A 291 9.28 4.64 10.54
CA SER A 291 9.82 5.42 11.67
C SER A 291 11.20 5.97 11.34
N ALA A 292 12.07 5.15 10.76
CA ALA A 292 13.40 5.57 10.32
C ALA A 292 13.30 6.67 9.23
N ILE A 293 12.38 6.55 8.28
CA ILE A 293 12.14 7.59 7.26
C ILE A 293 11.66 8.89 7.91
N THR A 294 10.79 8.82 8.91
CA THR A 294 10.33 10.02 9.62
C THR A 294 11.50 10.73 10.31
N GLU A 295 12.39 9.99 10.97
CA GLU A 295 13.59 10.53 11.57
C GLU A 295 14.52 11.18 10.53
N MET A 296 14.75 10.53 9.39
CA MET A 296 15.52 11.07 8.27
C MET A 296 14.91 12.37 7.72
N THR A 297 13.58 12.45 7.68
CA THR A 297 12.86 13.65 7.22
C THR A 297 13.13 14.84 8.14
N HIS A 298 13.11 14.64 9.46
CA HIS A 298 13.42 15.69 10.43
C HIS A 298 14.88 16.17 10.29
N ILE A 299 15.84 15.24 10.25
CA ILE A 299 17.26 15.57 10.07
C ILE A 299 17.49 16.37 8.78
N SER A 300 16.83 15.96 7.69
CA SER A 300 16.93 16.65 6.41
C SER A 300 16.36 18.07 6.48
N SER A 301 15.22 18.26 7.13
CA SER A 301 14.62 19.58 7.33
C SER A 301 15.54 20.51 8.14
N ASP A 302 16.13 20.01 9.22
CA ASP A 302 17.07 20.76 10.06
C ASP A 302 18.32 21.18 9.25
N ASN A 303 18.88 20.25 8.47
CA ASN A 303 20.03 20.52 7.61
C ASN A 303 19.73 21.60 6.55
N ILE A 304 18.57 21.53 5.90
CA ILE A 304 18.14 22.52 4.90
C ILE A 304 18.00 23.90 5.55
N GLN A 305 17.38 23.99 6.72
CA GLN A 305 17.22 25.24 7.47
C GLN A 305 18.59 25.82 7.90
N ALA A 306 19.49 24.97 8.42
CA ALA A 306 20.83 25.37 8.80
C ALA A 306 21.63 25.92 7.59
N ASN A 307 21.62 25.22 6.45
CA ASN A 307 22.29 25.66 5.24
C ASN A 307 21.73 26.99 4.72
N ASN A 308 20.42 27.20 4.83
CA ASN A 308 19.80 28.47 4.48
C ASN A 308 20.25 29.61 5.43
N ALA A 309 20.21 29.36 6.73
CA ALA A 309 20.63 30.32 7.76
C ALA A 309 22.09 30.72 7.60
N LEU A 310 22.95 29.80 7.17
CA LEU A 310 24.38 30.03 6.89
C LEU A 310 24.63 30.59 5.49
N GLN A 311 23.56 30.86 4.71
CA GLN A 311 23.62 31.36 3.32
C GLN A 311 24.42 30.45 2.37
N LEU A 312 24.46 29.16 2.64
CA LEU A 312 25.14 28.17 1.79
C LEU A 312 24.27 27.72 0.62
N LEU A 313 22.95 27.97 0.67
CA LEU A 313 22.02 27.70 -0.42
C LEU A 313 21.85 28.97 -1.27
N SER A 314 21.86 28.80 -2.60
CA SER A 314 21.46 29.89 -3.49
C SER A 314 19.99 30.25 -3.25
N MET A 315 19.60 31.48 -3.53
CA MET A 315 18.21 31.94 -3.41
C MET A 315 17.26 31.10 -4.28
N GLU A 316 17.72 30.62 -5.43
CA GLU A 316 16.94 29.74 -6.31
C GLU A 316 16.74 28.37 -5.70
N THR A 317 17.80 27.75 -5.18
CA THR A 317 17.73 26.46 -4.46
C THR A 317 16.82 26.55 -3.26
N TRP A 318 16.95 27.62 -2.45
CA TRP A 318 16.08 27.84 -1.29
C TRP A 318 14.59 27.95 -1.67
N LYS A 319 14.27 28.68 -2.73
CA LYS A 319 12.89 28.79 -3.24
C LYS A 319 12.30 27.42 -3.65
N ILE A 320 13.13 26.53 -4.18
CA ILE A 320 12.70 25.17 -4.51
C ILE A 320 12.27 24.42 -3.27
N TYR A 321 13.09 24.41 -2.23
CA TYR A 321 12.75 23.76 -0.96
C TYR A 321 11.54 24.40 -0.27
N GLN A 322 11.45 25.74 -0.24
CA GLN A 322 10.31 26.46 0.37
C GLN A 322 8.95 26.15 -0.28
N ARG A 323 8.91 25.84 -1.57
CA ARG A 323 7.64 25.51 -2.25
C ARG A 323 7.07 24.17 -1.79
N ILE A 324 7.89 23.31 -1.24
CA ILE A 324 7.61 21.92 -0.96
C ILE A 324 7.57 21.65 0.56
N VAL A 325 8.39 22.32 1.33
CA VAL A 325 8.41 22.30 2.80
C VAL A 325 7.56 23.44 3.35
#